data_3a284954dfa61611839e8093aa51076d
#
_entry.id   3a284954dfa61611839e8093aa51076d
#
_cell.length_a   1.000
_cell.length_b   1.000
_cell.length_c   1.000
_cell.angle_alpha   90.00
_cell.angle_beta   90.00
_cell.angle_gamma   90.00
#
_symmetry.space_group_name_H-M   'P 1'
#
loop_
_entity.id
_entity.type
_entity.pdbx_description
1 polymer ?
#
loop_
_entity_poly.entity_id
_entity_poly.type
_entity_poly.pdbx_seq_one_letter_code
_entity_poly.pdbx_strand_id
1 'polypeptide(L)'
;MGTLWVNGNIYTLNKPGEMMRAMFVEHGRILKMGEEGHLRRTYAGRIEEIVNLEGKSVYPAFTDSHIHLVGYGEALDRVDASEATNLRELLETMKQQGSDDDWVVAEGFDDRLLGEMPTRDMIDEVISDRPVVLKRVCRHVAVVNSKGLERLGLIHHTVIEGGKLGRDDEGKLNGVLYDAALDLLYKELSGNRKKNAASLRRAIDSLFAHGIVGAHTEDLFYHGDPLETIQAYEDVLGEMPFQAHLLVHEQVVDRVIQHDAMTKRKRFDFGAMKLFVDGSFGGRTALLSAPYADDRGQRGIEVHRPDHLEALVKKARTYGMNVAAHVIGDAAVEQFVSLLEKYPAKKGTRDRIIHASLLNDSLIKRIKSLPVLIDAQPVFLSDDLDMLFERLGNERVHDVYRFKSLLDTGALLLGGSDAPISSVDVRKGLFGAVARQSFKGSSTLNPSERLSMYEALRSFTYSPHVATGTHGRNGLLIQSYNANFTVWDEDFFTLQGEDILHNRLAMTVVEGKPVYEAEVVTS
;
A
#
# COMPACT_ATOMS: atom_id res chain seq x y z
N MET A 1 -2.01 31.98 -17.03
CA MET A 1 -2.97 31.44 -17.99
C MET A 1 -3.34 30.02 -17.58
N GLY A 2 -4.52 29.52 -17.95
CA GLY A 2 -5.06 28.28 -17.40
C GLY A 2 -5.79 27.41 -18.41
N THR A 3 -6.12 26.19 -17.98
CA THR A 3 -6.82 25.17 -18.76
C THR A 3 -8.30 25.13 -18.40
N LEU A 4 -9.16 25.16 -19.39
CA LEU A 4 -10.59 24.95 -19.24
C LEU A 4 -10.95 23.50 -19.62
N TRP A 5 -11.34 22.72 -18.62
CA TRP A 5 -11.82 21.35 -18.75
C TRP A 5 -13.33 21.39 -18.97
N VAL A 6 -13.82 20.77 -20.06
CA VAL A 6 -15.22 20.87 -20.48
C VAL A 6 -15.84 19.52 -20.82
N ASN A 7 -17.17 19.48 -20.87
CA ASN A 7 -17.92 18.29 -21.28
C ASN A 7 -17.57 17.04 -20.46
N GLY A 8 -17.46 17.17 -19.14
CA GLY A 8 -17.23 16.05 -18.22
C GLY A 8 -18.37 15.88 -17.22
N ASN A 9 -18.40 14.74 -16.55
CA ASN A 9 -19.18 14.50 -15.35
C ASN A 9 -18.27 14.69 -14.14
N ILE A 10 -18.09 15.93 -13.66
CA ILE A 10 -17.08 16.28 -12.66
C ILE A 10 -17.70 16.20 -11.26
N TYR A 11 -17.47 15.10 -10.56
CA TYR A 11 -17.96 14.87 -9.20
C TYR A 11 -17.10 15.57 -8.17
N THR A 12 -17.70 16.47 -7.40
CA THR A 12 -16.97 17.25 -6.39
C THR A 12 -16.58 16.44 -5.17
N LEU A 13 -17.33 15.37 -4.85
CA LEU A 13 -17.31 14.60 -3.61
C LEU A 13 -17.48 15.45 -2.33
N ASN A 14 -17.87 16.71 -2.45
CA ASN A 14 -18.21 17.57 -1.32
C ASN A 14 -19.58 17.19 -0.73
N LYS A 15 -20.55 16.89 -1.60
CA LYS A 15 -21.88 16.38 -1.24
C LYS A 15 -22.25 15.20 -2.16
N PRO A 16 -23.07 14.26 -1.67
CA PRO A 16 -23.59 13.19 -2.53
C PRO A 16 -24.27 13.74 -3.77
N GLY A 17 -23.89 13.22 -4.95
CA GLY A 17 -24.50 13.60 -6.24
C GLY A 17 -24.12 14.99 -6.77
N GLU A 18 -23.30 15.77 -6.08
CA GLU A 18 -22.86 17.08 -6.56
C GLU A 18 -21.89 16.94 -7.75
N MET A 19 -22.32 17.39 -8.93
CA MET A 19 -21.60 17.23 -10.19
C MET A 19 -21.61 18.56 -10.96
N MET A 20 -20.50 18.86 -11.65
CA MET A 20 -20.30 20.00 -12.54
C MET A 20 -19.95 19.55 -13.94
N ARG A 21 -20.17 20.42 -14.97
CA ARG A 21 -19.91 20.08 -16.38
C ARG A 21 -18.59 20.63 -16.91
N ALA A 22 -18.06 21.64 -16.25
CA ALA A 22 -16.79 22.25 -16.63
C ALA A 22 -16.05 22.82 -15.42
N MET A 23 -14.73 22.95 -15.56
CA MET A 23 -13.81 23.42 -14.52
C MET A 23 -12.70 24.26 -15.15
N PHE A 24 -12.46 25.47 -14.62
CA PHE A 24 -11.31 26.29 -15.00
C PHE A 24 -10.21 26.17 -13.96
N VAL A 25 -9.03 25.74 -14.41
CA VAL A 25 -7.85 25.50 -13.60
C VAL A 25 -6.73 26.48 -14.00
N GLU A 26 -6.14 27.13 -13.02
CA GLU A 26 -4.99 28.01 -13.23
C GLU A 26 -4.02 27.90 -12.05
N HIS A 27 -2.72 27.91 -12.34
CA HIS A 27 -1.66 27.72 -11.34
C HIS A 27 -1.85 26.48 -10.44
N GLY A 28 -2.31 25.39 -11.04
CA GLY A 28 -2.52 24.12 -10.34
C GLY A 28 -3.77 24.08 -9.43
N ARG A 29 -4.64 25.11 -9.49
CA ARG A 29 -5.82 25.22 -8.63
C ARG A 29 -7.11 25.40 -9.42
N ILE A 30 -8.18 24.87 -8.86
CA ILE A 30 -9.53 25.08 -9.37
C ILE A 30 -9.98 26.50 -9.03
N LEU A 31 -10.08 27.36 -10.03
CA LEU A 31 -10.57 28.73 -9.81
C LEU A 31 -12.09 28.79 -9.79
N LYS A 32 -12.74 28.03 -10.67
CA LYS A 32 -14.20 28.01 -10.77
C LYS A 32 -14.68 26.73 -11.46
N MET A 33 -15.83 26.26 -11.05
CA MET A 33 -16.57 25.17 -11.69
C MET A 33 -17.98 25.64 -12.05
N GLY A 34 -18.60 25.00 -13.03
CA GLY A 34 -19.98 25.33 -13.45
C GLY A 34 -20.26 25.04 -14.91
N GLU A 35 -21.11 25.85 -15.50
CA GLU A 35 -21.51 25.74 -16.91
C GLU A 35 -20.40 26.24 -17.84
N GLU A 36 -20.07 25.48 -18.87
CA GLU A 36 -19.02 25.77 -19.84
C GLU A 36 -19.13 27.16 -20.45
N GLY A 37 -20.31 27.52 -20.97
CA GLY A 37 -20.52 28.81 -21.62
C GLY A 37 -20.30 30.01 -20.70
N HIS A 38 -20.59 29.86 -19.41
CA HIS A 38 -20.30 30.88 -18.42
C HIS A 38 -18.78 31.00 -18.17
N LEU A 39 -18.08 29.88 -17.98
CA LEU A 39 -16.63 29.87 -17.73
C LEU A 39 -15.86 30.40 -18.94
N ARG A 40 -16.23 30.04 -20.17
CA ARG A 40 -15.63 30.55 -21.41
C ARG A 40 -15.71 32.08 -21.48
N ARG A 41 -16.86 32.67 -21.18
CA ARG A 41 -17.00 34.14 -21.18
C ARG A 41 -16.22 34.80 -20.05
N THR A 42 -16.31 34.26 -18.86
CA THR A 42 -15.68 34.86 -17.66
C THR A 42 -14.16 34.86 -17.73
N TYR A 43 -13.58 33.80 -18.29
CA TYR A 43 -12.12 33.61 -18.33
C TYR A 43 -11.53 33.70 -19.75
N ALA A 44 -12.25 34.27 -20.74
CA ALA A 44 -11.85 34.33 -22.15
C ALA A 44 -10.38 34.78 -22.38
N GLY A 45 -9.91 35.79 -21.64
CA GLY A 45 -8.54 36.30 -21.76
C GLY A 45 -7.48 35.53 -20.94
N ARG A 46 -7.89 34.47 -20.22
CA ARG A 46 -7.02 33.67 -19.35
C ARG A 46 -6.96 32.19 -19.77
N ILE A 47 -7.84 31.75 -20.67
CA ILE A 47 -7.85 30.39 -21.21
C ILE A 47 -6.73 30.27 -22.23
N GLU A 48 -5.78 29.38 -21.95
CA GLU A 48 -4.69 29.00 -22.83
C GLU A 48 -5.02 27.71 -23.60
N GLU A 49 -5.68 26.79 -22.89
CA GLU A 49 -6.01 25.47 -23.41
C GLU A 49 -7.44 25.09 -23.05
N ILE A 50 -8.08 24.30 -23.91
CA ILE A 50 -9.39 23.71 -23.66
C ILE A 50 -9.29 22.21 -23.87
N VAL A 51 -9.56 21.45 -22.80
CA VAL A 51 -9.57 19.99 -22.82
C VAL A 51 -11.02 19.50 -22.80
N ASN A 52 -11.41 18.76 -23.84
CA ASN A 52 -12.71 18.10 -23.93
C ASN A 52 -12.63 16.74 -23.23
N LEU A 53 -13.41 16.54 -22.18
CA LEU A 53 -13.48 15.31 -21.41
C LEU A 53 -14.41 14.24 -22.04
N GLU A 54 -15.06 14.55 -23.16
CA GLU A 54 -15.87 13.62 -23.98
C GLU A 54 -16.98 12.89 -23.19
N GLY A 55 -17.52 13.53 -22.17
CA GLY A 55 -18.56 12.93 -21.32
C GLY A 55 -18.01 12.02 -20.22
N LYS A 56 -16.71 11.81 -20.15
CA LYS A 56 -16.05 10.98 -19.13
C LYS A 56 -16.30 11.50 -17.71
N SER A 57 -16.15 10.61 -16.75
CA SER A 57 -16.36 10.89 -15.34
C SER A 57 -15.06 11.28 -14.64
N VAL A 58 -15.14 12.34 -13.83
CA VAL A 58 -13.99 12.94 -13.15
C VAL A 58 -14.21 12.92 -11.65
N TYR A 59 -13.20 12.40 -10.92
CA TYR A 59 -13.20 12.34 -9.46
C TYR A 59 -11.94 12.99 -8.91
N PRO A 60 -11.93 13.48 -7.64
CA PRO A 60 -10.67 13.83 -6.99
C PRO A 60 -9.68 12.67 -7.08
N ALA A 61 -8.41 12.97 -7.31
CA ALA A 61 -7.39 11.94 -7.36
C ALA A 61 -7.26 11.21 -6.01
N PHE A 62 -6.88 9.94 -6.08
CA PHE A 62 -6.83 9.04 -4.93
C PHE A 62 -5.55 9.22 -4.11
N THR A 63 -5.64 8.86 -2.85
CA THR A 63 -4.51 8.75 -1.92
C THR A 63 -4.64 7.40 -1.23
N ASP A 64 -3.58 6.60 -1.29
CA ASP A 64 -3.48 5.34 -0.55
C ASP A 64 -3.14 5.64 0.91
N SER A 65 -3.99 5.25 1.85
CA SER A 65 -3.78 5.60 3.26
C SER A 65 -2.84 4.65 4.00
N HIS A 66 -2.51 3.52 3.42
CA HIS A 66 -1.56 2.57 4.01
C HIS A 66 -0.90 1.71 2.93
N ILE A 67 0.39 1.94 2.74
CA ILE A 67 1.23 1.25 1.75
C ILE A 67 2.66 1.15 2.29
N HIS A 68 3.45 0.21 1.75
CA HIS A 68 4.91 0.16 1.86
C HIS A 68 5.50 0.59 0.52
N LEU A 69 5.67 1.92 0.33
CA LEU A 69 5.89 2.50 -0.99
C LEU A 69 7.23 2.08 -1.62
N VAL A 70 8.32 2.07 -0.83
CA VAL A 70 9.62 1.54 -1.29
C VAL A 70 9.51 0.04 -1.57
N GLY A 71 8.90 -0.71 -0.64
CA GLY A 71 8.68 -2.16 -0.79
C GLY A 71 7.83 -2.52 -2.02
N TYR A 72 6.82 -1.69 -2.33
CA TYR A 72 6.03 -1.84 -3.55
C TYR A 72 6.87 -1.61 -4.81
N GLY A 73 7.69 -0.56 -4.83
CA GLY A 73 8.61 -0.30 -5.94
C GLY A 73 9.68 -1.39 -6.12
N GLU A 74 10.13 -2.01 -5.03
CA GLU A 74 10.99 -3.21 -5.09
C GLU A 74 10.23 -4.41 -5.68
N ALA A 75 8.98 -4.63 -5.26
CA ALA A 75 8.17 -5.74 -5.77
C ALA A 75 7.91 -5.63 -7.27
N LEU A 76 7.73 -4.41 -7.80
CA LEU A 76 7.57 -4.17 -9.24
C LEU A 76 8.81 -4.53 -10.07
N ASP A 77 9.98 -4.57 -9.44
CA ASP A 77 11.26 -4.93 -10.08
C ASP A 77 11.59 -6.42 -9.94
N ARG A 78 10.77 -7.19 -9.24
CA ARG A 78 10.96 -8.62 -9.00
C ARG A 78 10.06 -9.45 -9.88
N VAL A 79 10.56 -10.64 -10.26
CA VAL A 79 9.74 -11.64 -10.94
C VAL A 79 8.98 -12.46 -9.91
N ASP A 80 7.67 -12.56 -10.06
CA ASP A 80 6.86 -13.50 -9.28
C ASP A 80 7.07 -14.92 -9.84
N ALA A 81 7.62 -15.79 -9.01
CA ALA A 81 7.89 -17.19 -9.34
C ALA A 81 6.93 -18.16 -8.63
N SER A 82 5.86 -17.66 -7.99
CA SER A 82 4.98 -18.47 -7.13
C SER A 82 4.20 -19.57 -7.89
N GLU A 83 3.91 -19.33 -9.15
CA GLU A 83 3.22 -20.28 -10.04
C GLU A 83 4.14 -20.89 -11.12
N ALA A 84 5.45 -20.64 -11.03
CA ALA A 84 6.41 -21.14 -12.02
C ALA A 84 6.50 -22.67 -11.96
N THR A 85 6.28 -23.32 -13.11
CA THR A 85 6.39 -24.78 -13.29
C THR A 85 7.57 -25.18 -14.18
N ASN A 86 8.27 -24.21 -14.77
CA ASN A 86 9.41 -24.42 -15.66
C ASN A 86 10.52 -23.41 -15.33
N LEU A 87 11.66 -23.91 -14.86
CA LEU A 87 12.78 -23.06 -14.46
C LEU A 87 13.34 -22.25 -15.65
N ARG A 88 13.46 -22.85 -16.84
CA ARG A 88 14.02 -22.15 -17.99
C ARG A 88 13.15 -20.98 -18.44
N GLU A 89 11.83 -21.16 -18.47
CA GLU A 89 10.87 -20.09 -18.79
C GLU A 89 10.92 -18.95 -17.77
N LEU A 90 11.01 -19.31 -16.48
CA LEU A 90 11.21 -18.34 -15.40
C LEU A 90 12.48 -17.52 -15.60
N LEU A 91 13.62 -18.18 -15.88
CA LEU A 91 14.90 -17.51 -16.09
C LEU A 91 14.92 -16.63 -17.35
N GLU A 92 14.27 -17.06 -18.43
CA GLU A 92 14.13 -16.22 -19.64
C GLU A 92 13.27 -14.97 -19.36
N THR A 93 12.21 -15.11 -18.57
CA THR A 93 11.40 -13.97 -18.10
C THR A 93 12.25 -13.00 -17.26
N MET A 94 13.02 -13.52 -16.29
CA MET A 94 13.94 -12.73 -15.47
C MET A 94 14.99 -12.00 -16.31
N LYS A 95 15.50 -12.64 -17.37
CA LYS A 95 16.48 -12.05 -18.29
C LYS A 95 15.90 -10.89 -19.08
N GLN A 96 14.62 -10.98 -19.48
CA GLN A 96 13.93 -9.96 -20.28
C GLN A 96 13.48 -8.76 -19.44
N GLN A 97 13.12 -8.98 -18.19
CA GLN A 97 12.55 -7.94 -17.34
C GLN A 97 13.54 -6.77 -17.11
N GLY A 98 14.84 -7.04 -17.16
CA GLY A 98 15.87 -6.05 -16.82
C GLY A 98 15.71 -5.60 -15.37
N SER A 99 16.78 -5.21 -14.73
CA SER A 99 16.71 -4.62 -13.38
C SER A 99 17.56 -3.37 -13.36
N ASP A 100 17.04 -2.29 -12.76
CA ASP A 100 17.83 -1.09 -12.46
C ASP A 100 18.84 -1.36 -11.33
N ASP A 101 18.63 -2.46 -10.59
CA ASP A 101 19.57 -3.00 -9.61
C ASP A 101 20.62 -3.89 -10.28
N ASP A 102 21.77 -4.00 -9.65
CA ASP A 102 22.80 -4.94 -10.04
C ASP A 102 22.35 -6.42 -9.98
N TRP A 103 21.28 -6.73 -9.21
CA TRP A 103 20.71 -8.05 -9.01
C TRP A 103 19.38 -8.25 -9.76
N VAL A 104 19.23 -9.43 -10.38
CA VAL A 104 17.93 -9.89 -10.87
C VAL A 104 17.31 -10.82 -9.84
N VAL A 105 16.11 -10.49 -9.37
CA VAL A 105 15.45 -11.16 -8.23
C VAL A 105 14.13 -11.78 -8.66
N ALA A 106 13.96 -13.09 -8.35
CA ALA A 106 12.65 -13.72 -8.37
C ALA A 106 12.27 -14.21 -6.97
N GLU A 107 11.00 -14.12 -6.63
CA GLU A 107 10.48 -14.52 -5.33
C GLU A 107 9.33 -15.52 -5.44
N GLY A 108 9.28 -16.44 -4.48
CA GLY A 108 8.13 -17.34 -4.35
C GLY A 108 8.27 -18.70 -5.02
N PHE A 109 9.42 -19.04 -5.66
CA PHE A 109 9.51 -20.33 -6.31
C PHE A 109 9.27 -21.51 -5.35
N ASP A 110 8.67 -22.57 -5.88
CA ASP A 110 8.50 -23.85 -5.20
C ASP A 110 9.18 -24.96 -6.03
N ASP A 111 10.23 -25.56 -5.47
CA ASP A 111 10.97 -26.65 -6.12
C ASP A 111 10.10 -27.86 -6.44
N ARG A 112 8.98 -28.06 -5.72
CA ARG A 112 8.01 -29.12 -6.02
C ARG A 112 7.23 -28.84 -7.32
N LEU A 113 6.93 -27.56 -7.60
CA LEU A 113 6.30 -27.16 -8.86
C LEU A 113 7.29 -27.17 -10.02
N LEU A 114 8.54 -26.75 -9.77
CA LEU A 114 9.62 -26.78 -10.76
C LEU A 114 10.11 -28.20 -11.07
N GLY A 115 9.82 -29.19 -10.22
CA GLY A 115 10.25 -30.57 -10.34
C GLY A 115 11.63 -30.87 -9.76
N GLU A 116 12.45 -29.84 -9.52
CA GLU A 116 13.78 -29.95 -8.91
C GLU A 116 14.21 -28.64 -8.25
N MET A 117 15.20 -28.73 -7.35
CA MET A 117 15.81 -27.55 -6.75
C MET A 117 16.73 -26.87 -7.78
N PRO A 118 16.53 -25.58 -8.09
CA PRO A 118 17.44 -24.84 -8.96
C PRO A 118 18.87 -24.84 -8.43
N THR A 119 19.85 -24.81 -9.34
CA THR A 119 21.26 -24.70 -9.01
C THR A 119 21.93 -23.54 -9.72
N ARG A 120 23.10 -23.14 -9.22
CA ARG A 120 23.95 -22.12 -9.82
C ARG A 120 24.14 -22.35 -11.33
N ASP A 121 24.48 -23.58 -11.71
CA ASP A 121 24.84 -23.92 -13.08
C ASP A 121 23.62 -23.81 -14.02
N MET A 122 22.44 -24.24 -13.57
CA MET A 122 21.18 -24.06 -14.30
C MET A 122 20.86 -22.58 -14.55
N ILE A 123 21.12 -21.71 -13.56
CA ILE A 123 20.89 -20.27 -13.70
C ILE A 123 21.92 -19.67 -14.66
N ASP A 124 23.19 -20.03 -14.53
CA ASP A 124 24.28 -19.54 -15.38
C ASP A 124 24.13 -19.90 -16.86
N GLU A 125 23.45 -21.02 -17.20
CA GLU A 125 23.11 -21.37 -18.56
C GLU A 125 22.26 -20.32 -19.29
N VAL A 126 21.47 -19.53 -18.53
CA VAL A 126 20.54 -18.52 -19.06
C VAL A 126 21.03 -17.13 -18.77
N ILE A 127 21.46 -16.84 -17.52
CA ILE A 127 21.89 -15.53 -17.04
C ILE A 127 23.23 -15.67 -16.31
N SER A 128 24.34 -15.38 -17.02
CA SER A 128 25.71 -15.48 -16.48
C SER A 128 26.43 -14.14 -16.33
N ASP A 129 25.85 -13.06 -16.86
CA ASP A 129 26.49 -11.73 -16.98
C ASP A 129 26.28 -10.86 -15.73
N ARG A 130 25.30 -11.17 -14.91
CA ARG A 130 24.93 -10.39 -13.70
C ARG A 130 24.50 -11.30 -12.55
N PRO A 131 24.48 -10.78 -11.28
CA PRO A 131 24.00 -11.54 -10.13
C PRO A 131 22.50 -11.85 -10.23
N VAL A 132 22.13 -13.10 -9.96
CA VAL A 132 20.74 -13.58 -9.94
C VAL A 132 20.45 -14.23 -8.60
N VAL A 133 19.25 -14.01 -8.09
CA VAL A 133 18.72 -14.74 -6.93
C VAL A 133 17.29 -15.21 -7.16
N LEU A 134 17.03 -16.46 -6.84
CA LEU A 134 15.71 -17.06 -6.71
C LEU A 134 15.42 -17.27 -5.22
N LYS A 135 14.37 -16.65 -4.67
CA LYS A 135 13.96 -16.83 -3.27
C LYS A 135 12.80 -17.82 -3.21
N ARG A 136 12.98 -18.86 -2.40
CA ARG A 136 11.96 -19.90 -2.23
C ARG A 136 10.77 -19.40 -1.42
N VAL A 137 9.59 -19.92 -1.68
CA VAL A 137 8.31 -19.58 -1.01
C VAL A 137 8.40 -19.68 0.52
N CYS A 138 9.22 -20.58 1.08
CA CYS A 138 9.41 -20.71 2.53
C CYS A 138 10.25 -19.59 3.16
N ARG A 139 10.95 -18.77 2.37
CA ARG A 139 11.87 -17.67 2.79
C ARG A 139 13.11 -18.11 3.60
N HIS A 140 13.33 -19.42 3.78
CA HIS A 140 14.52 -19.99 4.44
C HIS A 140 15.56 -20.52 3.46
N VAL A 141 15.29 -20.43 2.16
CA VAL A 141 16.17 -20.90 1.08
C VAL A 141 16.18 -19.88 -0.04
N ALA A 142 17.37 -19.62 -0.57
CA ALA A 142 17.55 -18.91 -1.84
C ALA A 142 18.63 -19.62 -2.68
N VAL A 143 18.56 -19.40 -4.00
CA VAL A 143 19.56 -19.90 -4.93
C VAL A 143 20.15 -18.73 -5.69
N VAL A 144 21.47 -18.66 -5.75
CA VAL A 144 22.20 -17.62 -6.48
C VAL A 144 23.06 -18.25 -7.58
N ASN A 145 23.28 -17.49 -8.65
CA ASN A 145 24.20 -17.89 -9.72
C ASN A 145 25.67 -17.64 -9.37
N SER A 146 26.61 -17.93 -10.27
CA SER A 146 28.04 -17.71 -10.04
C SER A 146 28.38 -16.25 -9.73
N LYS A 147 27.73 -15.30 -10.43
CA LYS A 147 27.91 -13.87 -10.15
C LYS A 147 27.38 -13.47 -8.78
N GLY A 148 26.28 -14.09 -8.33
CA GLY A 148 25.74 -13.93 -6.99
C GLY A 148 26.69 -14.43 -5.91
N LEU A 149 27.28 -15.63 -6.07
CA LEU A 149 28.30 -16.14 -5.14
C LEU A 149 29.51 -15.23 -5.08
N GLU A 150 30.02 -14.75 -6.24
CA GLU A 150 31.12 -13.79 -6.32
C GLU A 150 30.82 -12.51 -5.55
N ARG A 151 29.63 -11.94 -5.78
CA ARG A 151 29.17 -10.69 -5.13
C ARG A 151 29.05 -10.82 -3.61
N LEU A 152 28.60 -11.98 -3.13
CA LEU A 152 28.50 -12.29 -1.69
C LEU A 152 29.86 -12.67 -1.05
N GLY A 153 30.93 -12.75 -1.83
CA GLY A 153 32.24 -13.17 -1.34
C GLY A 153 32.30 -14.62 -0.91
N LEU A 154 31.39 -15.47 -1.42
CA LEU A 154 31.30 -16.88 -1.05
C LEU A 154 32.26 -17.71 -1.89
N ILE A 155 33.21 -18.37 -1.20
CA ILE A 155 34.20 -19.25 -1.82
C ILE A 155 34.07 -20.68 -1.27
N HIS A 156 34.72 -21.62 -1.92
CA HIS A 156 34.63 -23.05 -1.62
C HIS A 156 34.81 -23.41 -0.13
N HIS A 157 35.63 -22.69 0.62
CA HIS A 157 35.89 -22.96 2.04
C HIS A 157 35.06 -22.11 3.02
N THR A 158 34.12 -21.31 2.53
CA THR A 158 33.28 -20.46 3.41
C THR A 158 32.42 -21.34 4.32
N VAL A 159 32.43 -21.03 5.60
CA VAL A 159 31.55 -21.59 6.64
C VAL A 159 30.80 -20.46 7.29
N ILE A 160 29.49 -20.63 7.47
CA ILE A 160 28.60 -19.62 8.09
C ILE A 160 27.96 -20.26 9.31
N GLU A 161 28.17 -19.66 10.48
CA GLU A 161 27.58 -20.13 11.74
C GLU A 161 26.04 -19.99 11.67
N GLY A 162 25.31 -21.06 11.96
CA GLY A 162 23.85 -21.09 11.88
C GLY A 162 23.27 -21.16 10.45
N GLY A 163 24.13 -21.15 9.43
CA GLY A 163 23.74 -21.26 8.01
C GLY A 163 24.40 -22.46 7.31
N LYS A 164 23.82 -22.85 6.16
CA LYS A 164 24.37 -23.91 5.32
C LYS A 164 24.49 -23.41 3.89
N LEU A 165 25.61 -23.76 3.23
CA LEU A 165 25.83 -23.57 1.80
C LEU A 165 25.66 -24.93 1.09
N GLY A 166 24.81 -24.97 0.06
CA GLY A 166 24.61 -26.14 -0.78
C GLY A 166 25.87 -26.46 -1.59
N ARG A 167 26.10 -27.76 -1.84
CA ARG A 167 27.25 -28.26 -2.60
C ARG A 167 26.80 -29.33 -3.56
N ASP A 168 27.50 -29.44 -4.69
CA ASP A 168 27.39 -30.54 -5.64
C ASP A 168 28.15 -31.77 -5.16
N ASP A 169 28.12 -32.84 -5.96
CA ASP A 169 28.81 -34.11 -5.68
C ASP A 169 30.35 -33.99 -5.67
N GLU A 170 30.89 -32.94 -6.31
CA GLU A 170 32.32 -32.61 -6.28
C GLU A 170 32.69 -31.70 -5.08
N GLY A 171 31.72 -31.33 -4.25
CA GLY A 171 31.88 -30.47 -3.11
C GLY A 171 31.96 -28.98 -3.43
N LYS A 172 31.73 -28.53 -4.66
CA LYS A 172 31.67 -27.13 -5.08
C LYS A 172 30.34 -26.51 -4.63
N LEU A 173 30.33 -25.18 -4.40
CA LEU A 173 29.08 -24.47 -4.09
C LEU A 173 28.11 -24.56 -5.26
N ASN A 174 26.91 -25.09 -5.04
CA ASN A 174 25.86 -25.21 -6.06
C ASN A 174 24.89 -24.01 -6.09
N GLY A 175 25.18 -22.96 -5.34
CA GLY A 175 24.39 -21.73 -5.31
C GLY A 175 23.29 -21.68 -4.25
N VAL A 176 22.94 -22.80 -3.60
CA VAL A 176 21.86 -22.84 -2.61
C VAL A 176 22.34 -22.32 -1.25
N LEU A 177 21.61 -21.36 -0.70
CA LEU A 177 21.83 -20.73 0.61
C LEU A 177 20.69 -21.11 1.55
N TYR A 178 21.01 -21.49 2.79
CA TYR A 178 20.03 -21.87 3.83
C TYR A 178 20.19 -21.04 5.10
N ASP A 179 19.05 -20.65 5.71
CA ASP A 179 18.94 -20.02 7.02
C ASP A 179 19.89 -18.80 7.20
N ALA A 180 20.79 -18.79 8.17
CA ALA A 180 21.70 -17.66 8.42
C ALA A 180 22.63 -17.32 7.23
N ALA A 181 22.78 -18.20 6.21
CA ALA A 181 23.48 -17.85 4.98
C ALA A 181 22.73 -16.79 4.17
N LEU A 182 21.41 -16.66 4.35
CA LEU A 182 20.60 -15.63 3.72
C LEU A 182 20.87 -14.23 4.27
N ASP A 183 21.42 -14.09 5.48
CA ASP A 183 21.72 -12.79 6.07
C ASP A 183 22.73 -12.00 5.23
N LEU A 184 23.69 -12.71 4.58
CA LEU A 184 24.63 -12.10 3.65
C LEU A 184 23.90 -11.55 2.42
N LEU A 185 22.96 -12.33 1.89
CA LEU A 185 22.14 -11.93 0.75
C LEU A 185 21.25 -10.74 1.13
N TYR A 186 20.56 -10.79 2.25
CA TYR A 186 19.71 -9.69 2.69
C TYR A 186 20.50 -8.42 2.96
N LYS A 187 21.73 -8.53 3.52
CA LYS A 187 22.61 -7.39 3.69
C LYS A 187 23.03 -6.77 2.36
N GLU A 188 23.35 -7.58 1.35
CA GLU A 188 23.73 -7.11 0.03
C GLU A 188 22.54 -6.51 -0.74
N LEU A 189 21.36 -7.11 -0.60
CA LEU A 189 20.12 -6.62 -1.18
C LEU A 189 19.53 -5.43 -0.40
N SER A 190 20.05 -5.13 0.79
CA SER A 190 19.50 -4.06 1.63
C SER A 190 19.47 -2.72 0.87
N GLY A 191 18.41 -1.96 1.14
CA GLY A 191 18.21 -0.64 0.56
C GLY A 191 19.33 0.33 0.92
N ASN A 192 19.55 1.27 0.06
CA ASN A 192 20.34 2.47 0.28
C ASN A 192 19.65 3.63 -0.46
N ARG A 193 20.13 4.86 -0.26
CA ARG A 193 19.52 6.05 -0.89
C ARG A 193 19.23 5.88 -2.39
N LYS A 194 20.20 5.36 -3.17
CA LYS A 194 20.07 5.21 -4.63
C LYS A 194 19.01 4.16 -5.00
N LYS A 195 19.07 2.99 -4.36
CA LYS A 195 18.11 1.89 -4.59
C LYS A 195 16.69 2.30 -4.17
N ASN A 196 16.57 2.88 -2.98
CA ASN A 196 15.27 3.36 -2.48
C ASN A 196 14.68 4.45 -3.39
N ALA A 197 15.51 5.36 -3.92
CA ALA A 197 15.06 6.38 -4.88
C ALA A 197 14.57 5.76 -6.20
N ALA A 198 15.25 4.73 -6.73
CA ALA A 198 14.80 4.02 -7.91
C ALA A 198 13.47 3.29 -7.67
N SER A 199 13.34 2.58 -6.53
CA SER A 199 12.09 1.91 -6.13
C SER A 199 10.94 2.90 -5.95
N LEU A 200 11.19 4.06 -5.32
CA LEU A 200 10.18 5.11 -5.17
C LEU A 200 9.69 5.65 -6.53
N ARG A 201 10.58 5.87 -7.50
CA ARG A 201 10.17 6.32 -8.84
C ARG A 201 9.25 5.30 -9.51
N ARG A 202 9.66 4.02 -9.55
CA ARG A 202 8.82 2.94 -10.12
C ARG A 202 7.46 2.85 -9.43
N ALA A 203 7.43 2.90 -8.10
CA ALA A 203 6.19 2.88 -7.34
C ALA A 203 5.28 4.06 -7.71
N ILE A 204 5.81 5.27 -7.74
CA ILE A 204 5.04 6.48 -8.04
C ILE A 204 4.50 6.47 -9.47
N ASP A 205 5.30 6.06 -10.45
CA ASP A 205 4.86 5.93 -11.84
C ASP A 205 3.70 4.91 -11.96
N SER A 206 3.84 3.77 -11.28
CA SER A 206 2.75 2.77 -11.20
C SER A 206 1.50 3.35 -10.51
N LEU A 207 1.66 4.08 -9.40
CA LEU A 207 0.52 4.69 -8.69
C LEU A 207 -0.19 5.74 -9.54
N PHE A 208 0.54 6.54 -10.32
CA PHE A 208 -0.07 7.46 -11.28
C PHE A 208 -0.93 6.73 -12.31
N ALA A 209 -0.49 5.58 -12.80
CA ALA A 209 -1.26 4.73 -13.70
C ALA A 209 -2.50 4.08 -13.05
N HIS A 210 -2.64 4.18 -11.72
CA HIS A 210 -3.82 3.75 -10.96
C HIS A 210 -4.65 4.91 -10.38
N GLY A 211 -4.33 6.16 -10.74
CA GLY A 211 -5.06 7.34 -10.27
C GLY A 211 -4.67 7.84 -8.88
N ILE A 212 -3.59 7.30 -8.31
CA ILE A 212 -3.14 7.61 -6.95
C ILE A 212 -2.01 8.65 -7.02
N VAL A 213 -2.19 9.78 -6.33
CA VAL A 213 -1.28 10.93 -6.36
C VAL A 213 -0.65 11.23 -4.99
N GLY A 214 -0.92 10.40 -4.01
CA GLY A 214 -0.34 10.50 -2.68
C GLY A 214 -0.46 9.20 -1.91
N ALA A 215 0.35 9.02 -0.88
CA ALA A 215 0.36 7.84 -0.04
C ALA A 215 0.74 8.13 1.42
N HIS A 216 0.17 7.37 2.36
CA HIS A 216 0.69 7.26 3.72
C HIS A 216 1.45 5.94 3.81
N THR A 217 2.74 6.02 4.10
CA THR A 217 3.64 4.89 3.94
C THR A 217 4.45 4.60 5.20
N GLU A 218 4.90 3.36 5.33
CA GLU A 218 5.80 2.92 6.38
C GLU A 218 6.99 2.17 5.76
N ASP A 219 8.12 2.87 5.59
CA ASP A 219 9.30 2.36 4.89
C ASP A 219 10.60 2.50 5.69
N LEU A 220 10.59 3.27 6.79
CA LEU A 220 11.82 3.74 7.41
C LEU A 220 12.63 2.65 8.12
N PHE A 221 12.04 1.47 8.35
CA PHE A 221 12.72 0.38 9.04
C PHE A 221 13.30 -0.69 8.08
N TYR A 222 12.61 -0.99 6.98
CA TYR A 222 12.87 -2.18 6.17
C TYR A 222 13.94 -2.01 5.08
N HIS A 223 14.30 -0.77 4.73
CA HIS A 223 15.07 -0.45 3.53
C HIS A 223 16.42 0.19 3.86
N GLY A 224 17.12 -0.36 4.86
CA GLY A 224 18.45 0.12 5.28
C GLY A 224 18.37 1.27 6.30
N ASP A 225 19.29 2.24 6.20
CA ASP A 225 19.32 3.37 7.12
C ASP A 225 18.11 4.30 6.91
N PRO A 226 17.30 4.58 7.96
CA PRO A 226 16.14 5.46 7.83
C PRO A 226 16.48 6.85 7.32
N LEU A 227 17.68 7.38 7.62
CA LEU A 227 18.10 8.70 7.13
C LEU A 227 18.38 8.68 5.63
N GLU A 228 18.95 7.60 5.10
CA GLU A 228 19.14 7.41 3.65
C GLU A 228 17.79 7.24 2.94
N THR A 229 16.83 6.54 3.55
CA THR A 229 15.48 6.41 3.02
C THR A 229 14.78 7.78 2.97
N ILE A 230 14.89 8.60 4.03
CA ILE A 230 14.36 9.97 4.04
C ILE A 230 14.99 10.81 2.93
N GLN A 231 16.30 10.70 2.70
CA GLN A 231 16.98 11.40 1.62
C GLN A 231 16.51 10.94 0.23
N ALA A 232 16.21 9.63 0.07
CA ALA A 232 15.62 9.13 -1.17
C ALA A 232 14.23 9.75 -1.45
N TYR A 233 13.41 9.91 -0.42
CA TYR A 233 12.15 10.66 -0.52
C TYR A 233 12.37 12.13 -0.90
N GLU A 234 13.36 12.81 -0.33
CA GLU A 234 13.71 14.20 -0.70
C GLU A 234 14.07 14.32 -2.18
N ASP A 235 14.92 13.41 -2.67
CA ASP A 235 15.36 13.41 -4.07
C ASP A 235 14.18 13.21 -5.02
N VAL A 236 13.40 12.17 -4.79
CA VAL A 236 12.32 11.77 -5.71
C VAL A 236 11.16 12.76 -5.68
N LEU A 237 10.70 13.18 -4.51
CA LEU A 237 9.58 14.10 -4.37
C LEU A 237 9.97 15.56 -4.66
N GLY A 238 11.26 15.86 -4.76
CA GLY A 238 11.76 17.11 -5.35
C GLY A 238 11.44 17.23 -6.84
N GLU A 239 11.40 16.11 -7.55
CA GLU A 239 11.17 16.00 -9.00
C GLU A 239 9.72 15.61 -9.36
N MET A 240 9.16 14.62 -8.67
CA MET A 240 7.84 14.07 -8.96
C MET A 240 6.73 14.76 -8.15
N PRO A 241 5.57 15.08 -8.76
CA PRO A 241 4.48 15.77 -8.08
C PRO A 241 3.59 14.82 -7.26
N PHE A 242 4.19 14.02 -6.38
CA PHE A 242 3.53 13.07 -5.50
C PHE A 242 3.57 13.53 -4.05
N GLN A 243 2.59 13.20 -3.22
CA GLN A 243 2.54 13.55 -1.79
C GLN A 243 2.73 12.31 -0.93
N ALA A 244 3.65 12.36 0.03
CA ALA A 244 3.86 11.26 0.97
C ALA A 244 3.65 11.69 2.43
N HIS A 245 3.16 10.78 3.25
CA HIS A 245 3.06 10.91 4.70
C HIS A 245 3.70 9.70 5.36
N LEU A 246 4.87 9.89 5.97
CA LEU A 246 5.70 8.80 6.48
C LEU A 246 5.33 8.47 7.93
N LEU A 247 4.87 7.26 8.17
CA LEU A 247 4.80 6.69 9.51
C LEU A 247 6.22 6.29 9.96
N VAL A 248 6.50 6.41 11.24
CA VAL A 248 7.85 6.17 11.78
C VAL A 248 7.84 4.91 12.64
N HIS A 249 8.47 3.84 12.14
CA HIS A 249 8.54 2.57 12.86
C HIS A 249 9.19 2.72 14.24
N GLU A 250 8.68 2.02 15.25
CA GLU A 250 9.10 2.12 16.66
C GLU A 250 10.59 1.81 16.89
N GLN A 251 11.18 0.98 16.03
CA GLN A 251 12.59 0.60 16.11
C GLN A 251 13.56 1.68 15.61
N VAL A 252 13.10 2.59 14.74
CA VAL A 252 13.95 3.65 14.17
C VAL A 252 13.61 5.05 14.68
N VAL A 253 12.51 5.20 15.43
CA VAL A 253 12.02 6.51 15.88
C VAL A 253 13.08 7.31 16.64
N ASP A 254 13.86 6.68 17.52
CA ASP A 254 14.92 7.35 18.29
C ASP A 254 15.99 7.95 17.36
N ARG A 255 16.41 7.16 16.35
CA ARG A 255 17.41 7.61 15.37
C ARG A 255 16.90 8.79 14.55
N VAL A 256 15.65 8.72 14.11
CA VAL A 256 15.03 9.78 13.30
C VAL A 256 14.88 11.07 14.10
N ILE A 257 14.47 10.99 15.38
CA ILE A 257 14.33 12.14 16.27
C ILE A 257 15.70 12.73 16.65
N GLN A 258 16.68 11.90 17.01
CA GLN A 258 18.02 12.37 17.38
C GLN A 258 18.72 13.16 16.27
N HIS A 259 18.40 12.90 15.00
CA HIS A 259 18.96 13.61 13.86
C HIS A 259 18.07 14.75 13.35
N ASP A 260 17.01 15.13 14.12
CA ASP A 260 16.03 16.17 13.73
C ASP A 260 15.46 15.96 12.31
N ALA A 261 15.32 14.68 11.91
CA ALA A 261 14.98 14.34 10.54
C ALA A 261 13.48 14.50 10.24
N MET A 262 12.62 14.63 11.27
CA MET A 262 11.16 14.77 11.13
C MET A 262 10.68 16.15 10.69
N THR A 263 11.52 16.94 10.05
CA THR A 263 11.13 18.26 9.53
C THR A 263 10.21 18.10 8.32
N LYS A 264 9.07 18.80 8.33
CA LYS A 264 8.14 18.83 7.20
C LYS A 264 8.81 19.36 5.93
N ARG A 265 8.58 18.70 4.80
CA ARG A 265 9.04 19.11 3.46
C ARG A 265 7.83 19.57 2.63
N LYS A 266 8.13 20.07 1.42
CA LYS A 266 7.08 20.56 0.52
C LYS A 266 6.06 19.48 0.14
N ARG A 267 6.53 18.26 -0.10
CA ARG A 267 5.72 17.15 -0.62
C ARG A 267 5.62 15.95 0.30
N PHE A 268 6.29 15.98 1.45
CA PHE A 268 6.09 14.97 2.48
C PHE A 268 6.24 15.50 3.89
N ASP A 269 5.64 14.82 4.83
CA ASP A 269 5.75 15.05 6.25
C ASP A 269 5.75 13.72 7.01
N PHE A 270 5.84 13.81 8.33
CA PHE A 270 5.92 12.66 9.21
C PHE A 270 4.66 12.55 10.07
N GLY A 271 4.23 11.32 10.28
CA GLY A 271 3.03 10.98 11.01
C GLY A 271 3.28 10.30 12.34
N ALA A 272 2.39 9.38 12.65
CA ALA A 272 2.39 8.60 13.87
C ALA A 272 3.57 7.62 13.96
N MET A 273 3.92 7.23 15.19
CA MET A 273 4.80 6.08 15.42
C MET A 273 4.07 4.79 15.08
N LYS A 274 4.62 4.00 14.15
CA LYS A 274 4.07 2.73 13.70
C LYS A 274 4.44 1.61 14.66
N LEU A 275 3.42 0.83 15.04
CA LEU A 275 3.51 -0.33 15.92
C LEU A 275 2.88 -1.55 15.27
N PHE A 276 3.31 -2.74 15.68
CA PHE A 276 2.67 -4.02 15.38
C PHE A 276 2.21 -4.67 16.68
N VAL A 277 0.94 -5.05 16.77
CA VAL A 277 0.39 -5.73 17.96
C VAL A 277 0.30 -7.23 17.73
N ASP A 278 -0.12 -7.63 16.52
CA ASP A 278 -0.27 -9.03 16.13
C ASP A 278 0.19 -9.28 14.68
N GLY A 279 -0.11 -10.45 14.16
CA GLY A 279 0.19 -10.82 12.78
C GLY A 279 -1.05 -10.86 11.89
N SER A 280 -1.22 -11.88 11.02
CA SER A 280 -2.23 -11.98 9.97
C SER A 280 -3.13 -13.22 10.10
N PHE A 281 -4.33 -13.18 9.49
CA PHE A 281 -5.21 -14.35 9.42
C PHE A 281 -4.59 -15.48 8.60
N GLY A 282 -3.96 -15.17 7.47
CA GLY A 282 -3.35 -16.17 6.60
C GLY A 282 -2.32 -17.02 7.30
N GLY A 283 -1.46 -16.40 8.10
CA GLY A 283 -0.43 -17.05 8.91
C GLY A 283 -0.93 -17.67 10.23
N ARG A 284 -2.19 -17.51 10.59
CA ARG A 284 -2.75 -17.82 11.93
C ARG A 284 -1.97 -17.12 13.05
N THR A 285 -1.50 -15.93 12.78
CA THR A 285 -0.74 -15.10 13.72
C THR A 285 -1.51 -13.86 14.19
N ALA A 286 -2.66 -13.54 13.60
CA ALA A 286 -3.58 -12.55 14.14
C ALA A 286 -4.09 -13.01 15.52
N LEU A 287 -4.01 -12.15 16.53
CA LEU A 287 -4.31 -12.50 17.93
C LEU A 287 -5.82 -12.47 18.20
N LEU A 288 -6.38 -13.65 18.42
CA LEU A 288 -7.82 -13.87 18.59
C LEU A 288 -8.20 -14.13 20.06
N SER A 289 -9.36 -13.66 20.47
CA SER A 289 -9.97 -13.95 21.77
C SER A 289 -10.37 -15.44 21.91
N ALA A 290 -10.65 -16.12 20.80
CA ALA A 290 -10.95 -17.54 20.72
C ALA A 290 -10.05 -18.23 19.68
N PRO A 291 -9.79 -19.56 19.78
CA PRO A 291 -8.94 -20.28 18.84
C PRO A 291 -9.41 -20.16 17.39
N TYR A 292 -8.48 -20.31 16.44
CA TYR A 292 -8.80 -20.46 15.03
C TYR A 292 -9.76 -21.64 14.81
N ALA A 293 -10.68 -21.53 13.86
CA ALA A 293 -11.67 -22.58 13.60
C ALA A 293 -11.02 -23.85 13.02
N ASP A 294 -10.00 -23.67 12.20
CA ASP A 294 -9.23 -24.72 11.54
C ASP A 294 -7.96 -25.15 12.32
N ASP A 295 -7.64 -24.47 13.43
CA ASP A 295 -6.55 -24.85 14.34
C ASP A 295 -6.89 -24.47 15.79
N ARG A 296 -7.50 -25.42 16.51
CA ARG A 296 -7.97 -25.22 17.89
C ARG A 296 -6.85 -25.02 18.92
N GLY A 297 -5.60 -25.29 18.55
CA GLY A 297 -4.41 -25.04 19.37
C GLY A 297 -3.87 -23.62 19.28
N GLN A 298 -4.28 -22.86 18.27
CA GLN A 298 -3.77 -21.56 17.94
C GLN A 298 -4.76 -20.42 18.21
N ARG A 299 -4.24 -19.32 18.77
CA ARG A 299 -4.97 -18.05 18.95
C ARG A 299 -4.23 -16.86 18.36
N GLY A 300 -3.13 -17.07 17.64
CA GLY A 300 -2.24 -16.03 17.15
C GLY A 300 -1.06 -15.75 18.08
N ILE A 301 -0.39 -14.64 17.83
CA ILE A 301 0.81 -14.21 18.56
C ILE A 301 0.69 -12.76 19.02
N GLU A 302 1.27 -12.45 20.17
CA GLU A 302 1.59 -11.10 20.58
C GLU A 302 2.97 -10.73 20.00
N VAL A 303 3.05 -9.73 19.13
CA VAL A 303 4.33 -9.23 18.60
C VAL A 303 5.14 -8.60 19.73
N HIS A 304 4.48 -7.92 20.65
CA HIS A 304 5.07 -7.36 21.86
C HIS A 304 4.32 -7.85 23.08
N ARG A 305 5.04 -8.14 24.14
CA ARG A 305 4.43 -8.37 25.46
C ARG A 305 3.65 -7.12 25.86
N PRO A 306 2.53 -7.24 26.62
CA PRO A 306 1.68 -6.11 26.97
C PRO A 306 2.40 -4.95 27.67
N ASP A 307 3.36 -5.26 28.56
CA ASP A 307 4.18 -4.26 29.25
C ASP A 307 5.09 -3.48 28.28
N HIS A 308 5.64 -4.15 27.27
CA HIS A 308 6.45 -3.51 26.24
C HIS A 308 5.61 -2.66 25.29
N LEU A 309 4.46 -3.17 24.84
CA LEU A 309 3.52 -2.41 24.00
C LEU A 309 3.05 -1.13 24.72
N GLU A 310 2.75 -1.22 26.02
CA GLU A 310 2.42 -0.05 26.83
C GLU A 310 3.58 0.95 26.89
N ALA A 311 4.82 0.47 27.04
CA ALA A 311 6.01 1.32 27.04
C ALA A 311 6.21 2.04 25.71
N LEU A 312 5.92 1.39 24.56
CA LEU A 312 5.99 2.00 23.23
C LEU A 312 4.95 3.10 23.06
N VAL A 313 3.71 2.89 23.51
CA VAL A 313 2.68 3.94 23.48
C VAL A 313 3.09 5.14 24.34
N LYS A 314 3.60 4.91 25.54
CA LYS A 314 4.13 5.99 26.39
C LYS A 314 5.29 6.74 25.74
N LYS A 315 6.20 6.02 25.09
CA LYS A 315 7.33 6.59 24.34
C LYS A 315 6.82 7.52 23.22
N ALA A 316 5.85 7.09 22.43
CA ALA A 316 5.23 7.96 21.42
C ALA A 316 4.69 9.24 22.04
N ARG A 317 3.96 9.14 23.16
CA ARG A 317 3.43 10.33 23.87
C ARG A 317 4.54 11.26 24.38
N THR A 318 5.67 10.71 24.86
CA THR A 318 6.83 11.49 25.27
C THR A 318 7.42 12.30 24.12
N TYR A 319 7.41 11.73 22.90
CA TYR A 319 7.84 12.41 21.69
C TYR A 319 6.76 13.34 21.08
N GLY A 320 5.59 13.44 21.72
CA GLY A 320 4.46 14.22 21.20
C GLY A 320 3.81 13.61 19.96
N MET A 321 4.07 12.33 19.70
CA MET A 321 3.56 11.59 18.54
C MET A 321 2.25 10.87 18.87
N ASN A 322 1.41 10.73 17.84
CA ASN A 322 0.34 9.77 17.83
C ASN A 322 0.91 8.36 17.57
N VAL A 323 0.09 7.33 17.75
CA VAL A 323 0.43 5.95 17.39
C VAL A 323 -0.44 5.46 16.24
N ALA A 324 0.14 4.60 15.40
CA ALA A 324 -0.54 3.92 14.31
C ALA A 324 -0.22 2.43 14.45
N ALA A 325 -1.19 1.61 14.84
CA ALA A 325 -0.94 0.21 15.14
C ALA A 325 -1.61 -0.73 14.14
N HIS A 326 -0.83 -1.69 13.64
CA HIS A 326 -1.33 -2.87 12.95
C HIS A 326 -2.04 -3.76 13.97
N VAL A 327 -3.34 -3.96 13.78
CA VAL A 327 -4.20 -4.81 14.62
C VAL A 327 -5.24 -5.52 13.77
N ILE A 328 -5.18 -6.83 13.71
CA ILE A 328 -6.06 -7.66 12.88
C ILE A 328 -7.04 -8.47 13.74
N GLY A 329 -6.56 -9.21 14.71
CA GLY A 329 -7.40 -10.01 15.61
C GLY A 329 -8.11 -9.17 16.65
N ASP A 330 -9.28 -9.64 17.08
CA ASP A 330 -10.14 -8.96 18.05
C ASP A 330 -9.44 -8.76 19.41
N ALA A 331 -8.60 -9.69 19.86
CA ALA A 331 -7.84 -9.53 21.09
C ALA A 331 -6.71 -8.48 20.93
N ALA A 332 -6.07 -8.40 19.76
CA ALA A 332 -5.09 -7.33 19.47
C ALA A 332 -5.75 -5.95 19.46
N VAL A 333 -6.92 -5.84 18.81
CA VAL A 333 -7.71 -4.59 18.83
C VAL A 333 -8.08 -4.20 20.26
N GLU A 334 -8.52 -5.16 21.08
CA GLU A 334 -8.87 -4.89 22.48
C GLU A 334 -7.69 -4.39 23.30
N GLN A 335 -6.52 -5.03 23.17
CA GLN A 335 -5.28 -4.57 23.82
C GLN A 335 -4.95 -3.13 23.43
N PHE A 336 -4.97 -2.82 22.13
CA PHE A 336 -4.60 -1.50 21.64
C PHE A 336 -5.62 -0.44 22.04
N VAL A 337 -6.92 -0.70 21.89
CA VAL A 337 -7.99 0.21 22.33
C VAL A 337 -7.88 0.52 23.83
N SER A 338 -7.58 -0.48 24.66
CA SER A 338 -7.36 -0.28 26.10
C SER A 338 -6.18 0.65 26.40
N LEU A 339 -5.12 0.58 25.59
CA LEU A 339 -3.98 1.50 25.72
C LEU A 339 -4.33 2.91 25.26
N LEU A 340 -5.13 3.08 24.21
CA LEU A 340 -5.59 4.40 23.76
C LEU A 340 -6.52 5.07 24.78
N GLU A 341 -7.36 4.31 25.46
CA GLU A 341 -8.19 4.80 26.57
C GLU A 341 -7.34 5.27 27.77
N LYS A 342 -6.28 4.52 28.08
CA LYS A 342 -5.35 4.82 29.19
C LYS A 342 -4.39 5.96 28.87
N TYR A 343 -3.95 6.05 27.63
CA TYR A 343 -2.99 7.05 27.13
C TYR A 343 -3.54 7.76 25.89
N PRO A 344 -4.51 8.66 26.05
CA PRO A 344 -5.19 9.28 24.91
C PRO A 344 -4.25 10.16 24.08
N ALA A 345 -4.58 10.30 22.79
CA ALA A 345 -3.92 11.22 21.89
C ALA A 345 -4.02 12.67 22.40
N LYS A 346 -3.08 13.53 22.00
CA LYS A 346 -3.13 14.96 22.28
C LYS A 346 -4.43 15.56 21.71
N LYS A 347 -5.05 16.46 22.46
CA LYS A 347 -6.28 17.14 22.02
C LYS A 347 -6.13 17.73 20.61
N GLY A 348 -7.04 17.37 19.74
CA GLY A 348 -7.05 17.82 18.33
C GLY A 348 -6.24 16.94 17.39
N THR A 349 -5.58 15.89 17.89
CA THR A 349 -4.90 14.86 17.07
C THR A 349 -5.61 13.52 17.20
N ARG A 350 -5.24 12.54 16.37
CA ARG A 350 -5.88 11.23 16.31
C ARG A 350 -4.84 10.13 16.16
N ASP A 351 -5.04 9.04 16.89
CA ASP A 351 -4.32 7.78 16.68
C ASP A 351 -4.91 7.03 15.47
N ARG A 352 -4.20 6.02 14.98
CA ARG A 352 -4.64 5.23 13.83
C ARG A 352 -4.74 3.76 14.22
N ILE A 353 -5.87 3.15 13.93
CA ILE A 353 -6.10 1.72 14.03
C ILE A 353 -6.00 1.17 12.60
N ILE A 354 -4.90 0.48 12.28
CA ILE A 354 -4.65 -0.05 10.94
C ILE A 354 -5.26 -1.45 10.87
N HIS A 355 -5.93 -1.73 9.77
CA HIS A 355 -6.71 -2.92 9.46
C HIS A 355 -8.01 -3.01 10.25
N ALA A 356 -7.98 -3.04 11.57
CA ALA A 356 -9.19 -3.21 12.41
C ALA A 356 -10.09 -4.34 11.88
N SER A 357 -9.48 -5.50 11.56
CA SER A 357 -10.12 -6.49 10.69
C SER A 357 -11.23 -7.27 11.38
N LEU A 358 -11.05 -7.70 12.64
CA LEU A 358 -12.06 -8.45 13.39
C LEU A 358 -12.58 -7.61 14.57
N LEU A 359 -13.86 -7.24 14.52
CA LEU A 359 -14.47 -6.32 15.48
C LEU A 359 -15.84 -6.81 15.93
N ASN A 360 -15.99 -7.12 17.21
CA ASN A 360 -17.30 -7.30 17.81
C ASN A 360 -17.97 -5.95 18.18
N ASP A 361 -19.24 -5.96 18.53
CA ASP A 361 -20.03 -4.76 18.86
C ASP A 361 -19.45 -3.99 20.05
N SER A 362 -18.84 -4.68 21.01
CA SER A 362 -18.21 -4.04 22.18
C SER A 362 -17.02 -3.18 21.76
N LEU A 363 -16.17 -3.71 20.88
CA LEU A 363 -15.00 -2.98 20.35
C LEU A 363 -15.43 -1.76 19.52
N ILE A 364 -16.41 -1.92 18.63
CA ILE A 364 -16.96 -0.81 17.85
C ILE A 364 -17.50 0.30 18.77
N LYS A 365 -18.21 -0.07 19.81
CA LYS A 365 -18.73 0.89 20.79
C LYS A 365 -17.62 1.64 21.54
N ARG A 366 -16.52 0.97 21.88
CA ARG A 366 -15.35 1.61 22.53
C ARG A 366 -14.61 2.53 21.55
N ILE A 367 -14.37 2.09 20.32
CA ILE A 367 -13.74 2.87 19.24
C ILE A 367 -14.50 4.18 19.01
N LYS A 368 -15.84 4.16 19.06
CA LYS A 368 -16.68 5.36 18.90
C LYS A 368 -16.31 6.49 19.86
N SER A 369 -15.83 6.18 21.05
CA SER A 369 -15.49 7.18 22.09
C SER A 369 -14.08 7.74 21.96
N LEU A 370 -13.26 7.21 21.05
CA LEU A 370 -11.86 7.55 20.89
C LEU A 370 -11.61 8.49 19.70
N PRO A 371 -10.65 9.40 19.81
CA PRO A 371 -10.22 10.22 18.68
C PRO A 371 -9.29 9.42 17.77
N VAL A 372 -9.85 8.51 16.95
CA VAL A 372 -9.09 7.63 16.09
C VAL A 372 -9.46 7.76 14.62
N LEU A 373 -8.56 7.31 13.77
CA LEU A 373 -8.73 7.06 12.34
C LEU A 373 -8.65 5.55 12.11
N ILE A 374 -9.39 5.05 11.15
CA ILE A 374 -9.37 3.63 10.78
C ILE A 374 -8.76 3.51 9.39
N ASP A 375 -7.59 2.89 9.29
CA ASP A 375 -6.97 2.57 8.01
C ASP A 375 -7.50 1.23 7.51
N ALA A 376 -8.48 1.29 6.65
CA ALA A 376 -9.15 0.12 6.09
C ALA A 376 -8.50 -0.29 4.77
N GLN A 377 -8.39 -1.61 4.56
CA GLN A 377 -8.00 -2.20 3.28
C GLN A 377 -9.19 -2.98 2.69
N PRO A 378 -10.11 -2.29 1.99
CA PRO A 378 -11.31 -2.96 1.51
C PRO A 378 -11.03 -4.10 0.52
N VAL A 379 -9.91 -4.03 -0.19
CA VAL A 379 -9.44 -5.07 -1.12
C VAL A 379 -9.21 -6.41 -0.42
N PHE A 380 -8.75 -6.42 0.83
CA PHE A 380 -8.50 -7.65 1.60
C PHE A 380 -9.73 -8.52 1.75
N LEU A 381 -10.92 -7.93 1.86
CA LEU A 381 -12.14 -8.73 1.92
C LEU A 381 -12.29 -9.60 0.66
N SER A 382 -12.03 -9.03 -0.51
CA SER A 382 -12.21 -9.73 -1.78
C SER A 382 -11.08 -10.73 -2.06
N ASP A 383 -9.86 -10.45 -1.58
CA ASP A 383 -8.71 -11.36 -1.69
C ASP A 383 -8.86 -12.57 -0.75
N ASP A 384 -9.31 -12.34 0.49
CA ASP A 384 -9.20 -13.29 1.61
C ASP A 384 -10.49 -14.04 1.93
N LEU A 385 -11.62 -13.70 1.34
CA LEU A 385 -12.95 -14.11 1.79
C LEU A 385 -13.06 -15.63 2.06
N ASP A 386 -12.57 -16.44 1.14
CA ASP A 386 -12.66 -17.91 1.27
C ASP A 386 -11.80 -18.42 2.44
N MET A 387 -10.60 -17.89 2.59
CA MET A 387 -9.67 -18.19 3.68
C MET A 387 -10.25 -17.75 5.03
N LEU A 388 -10.95 -16.62 5.09
CA LEU A 388 -11.54 -16.12 6.33
C LEU A 388 -12.61 -17.07 6.90
N PHE A 389 -13.41 -17.72 6.05
CA PHE A 389 -14.35 -18.75 6.49
C PHE A 389 -13.64 -19.94 7.14
N GLU A 390 -12.51 -20.38 6.58
CA GLU A 390 -11.71 -21.45 7.17
C GLU A 390 -11.12 -21.05 8.51
N ARG A 391 -10.53 -19.84 8.60
CA ARG A 391 -9.82 -19.35 9.79
C ARG A 391 -10.72 -19.03 10.97
N LEU A 392 -11.89 -18.44 10.70
CA LEU A 392 -12.76 -17.88 11.73
C LEU A 392 -14.03 -18.71 11.96
N GLY A 393 -14.41 -19.54 10.98
CA GLY A 393 -15.68 -20.27 10.99
C GLY A 393 -16.88 -19.37 10.68
N ASN A 394 -18.04 -19.99 10.49
CA ASN A 394 -19.25 -19.32 10.01
C ASN A 394 -19.81 -18.23 10.95
N GLU A 395 -19.49 -18.28 12.24
CA GLU A 395 -20.01 -17.29 13.19
C GLU A 395 -19.16 -16.01 13.19
N ARG A 396 -17.84 -16.14 13.41
CA ARG A 396 -16.95 -14.99 13.58
C ARG A 396 -16.59 -14.27 12.27
N VAL A 397 -16.70 -14.93 11.12
CA VAL A 397 -16.47 -14.32 9.82
C VAL A 397 -17.40 -13.10 9.58
N HIS A 398 -18.54 -13.07 10.25
CA HIS A 398 -19.46 -11.94 10.15
C HIS A 398 -19.01 -10.69 10.92
N ASP A 399 -17.98 -10.80 11.75
CA ASP A 399 -17.38 -9.68 12.48
C ASP A 399 -16.16 -9.09 11.77
N VAL A 400 -15.82 -9.57 10.55
CA VAL A 400 -14.68 -8.99 9.80
C VAL A 400 -15.10 -7.80 8.94
N TYR A 401 -14.16 -6.84 8.83
CA TYR A 401 -14.26 -5.67 7.96
C TYR A 401 -15.58 -4.92 8.10
N ARG A 402 -15.93 -4.58 9.33
CA ARG A 402 -17.20 -3.90 9.68
C ARG A 402 -17.14 -2.40 9.37
N PHE A 403 -16.91 -2.08 8.10
CA PHE A 403 -16.65 -0.72 7.64
C PHE A 403 -17.84 0.21 7.83
N LYS A 404 -19.07 -0.26 7.52
CA LYS A 404 -20.27 0.56 7.68
C LYS A 404 -20.58 0.82 9.15
N SER A 405 -20.49 -0.20 9.97
CA SER A 405 -20.64 -0.06 11.43
C SER A 405 -19.64 0.94 12.01
N LEU A 406 -18.36 0.89 11.60
CA LEU A 406 -17.35 1.87 12.01
C LEU A 406 -17.68 3.29 11.54
N LEU A 407 -18.05 3.47 10.27
CA LEU A 407 -18.42 4.76 9.72
C LEU A 407 -19.63 5.37 10.43
N ASP A 408 -20.63 4.57 10.79
CA ASP A 408 -21.84 4.98 11.50
C ASP A 408 -21.56 5.40 12.96
N THR A 409 -20.39 5.05 13.50
CA THR A 409 -19.93 5.63 14.79
C THR A 409 -19.48 7.07 14.67
N GLY A 410 -19.23 7.55 13.44
CA GLY A 410 -18.57 8.83 13.16
C GLY A 410 -17.05 8.70 13.02
N ALA A 411 -16.49 7.48 13.06
CA ALA A 411 -15.09 7.24 12.76
C ALA A 411 -14.80 7.58 11.30
N LEU A 412 -13.60 8.09 11.04
CA LEU A 412 -13.15 8.39 9.68
C LEU A 412 -12.44 7.14 9.12
N LEU A 413 -13.00 6.59 8.04
CA LEU A 413 -12.36 5.51 7.30
C LEU A 413 -11.41 6.09 6.26
N LEU A 414 -10.21 5.52 6.20
CA LEU A 414 -9.17 5.80 5.23
C LEU A 414 -8.94 4.54 4.39
N GLY A 415 -9.05 4.63 3.07
CA GLY A 415 -8.87 3.50 2.17
C GLY A 415 -7.40 3.37 1.76
N GLY A 416 -6.86 2.17 1.85
CA GLY A 416 -5.49 1.83 1.45
C GLY A 416 -5.40 0.43 0.85
N SER A 417 -4.24 0.09 0.29
CA SER A 417 -3.96 -1.20 -0.33
C SER A 417 -3.13 -2.13 0.55
N ASP A 418 -2.26 -1.56 1.39
CA ASP A 418 -1.17 -2.27 2.06
C ASP A 418 -0.18 -2.92 1.07
N ALA A 419 -0.06 -2.36 -0.15
CA ALA A 419 0.86 -2.93 -1.16
C ALA A 419 2.32 -2.91 -0.67
N PRO A 420 3.08 -3.97 -0.99
CA PRO A 420 2.82 -5.04 -1.94
C PRO A 420 2.00 -6.24 -1.41
N ILE A 421 1.38 -6.15 -0.22
CA ILE A 421 0.58 -7.25 0.34
C ILE A 421 -0.67 -7.50 -0.51
N SER A 422 -1.32 -6.43 -0.99
CA SER A 422 -2.42 -6.52 -1.93
C SER A 422 -2.27 -5.49 -3.06
N SER A 423 -3.24 -5.46 -3.97
CA SER A 423 -3.22 -4.65 -5.18
C SER A 423 -3.48 -3.16 -4.89
N VAL A 424 -2.71 -2.27 -5.52
CA VAL A 424 -2.93 -0.81 -5.51
C VAL A 424 -4.12 -0.37 -6.36
N ASP A 425 -4.70 -1.27 -7.15
CA ASP A 425 -5.83 -0.96 -8.04
C ASP A 425 -7.04 -0.50 -7.22
N VAL A 426 -7.32 0.79 -7.24
CA VAL A 426 -8.43 1.42 -6.49
C VAL A 426 -9.78 0.79 -6.84
N ARG A 427 -9.97 0.28 -8.07
CA ARG A 427 -11.20 -0.40 -8.48
C ARG A 427 -11.46 -1.64 -7.62
N LYS A 428 -10.41 -2.39 -7.28
CA LYS A 428 -10.50 -3.55 -6.37
C LYS A 428 -10.88 -3.13 -4.95
N GLY A 429 -10.31 -2.03 -4.46
CA GLY A 429 -10.70 -1.44 -3.18
C GLY A 429 -12.15 -0.97 -3.15
N LEU A 430 -12.61 -0.27 -4.19
CA LEU A 430 -14.01 0.15 -4.34
C LEU A 430 -14.94 -1.06 -4.42
N PHE A 431 -14.59 -2.08 -5.22
CA PHE A 431 -15.35 -3.32 -5.31
C PHE A 431 -15.47 -4.01 -3.94
N GLY A 432 -14.38 -4.20 -3.22
CA GLY A 432 -14.39 -4.79 -1.87
C GLY A 432 -15.28 -4.01 -0.90
N ALA A 433 -15.28 -2.68 -0.96
CA ALA A 433 -16.09 -1.83 -0.10
C ALA A 433 -17.60 -1.90 -0.42
N VAL A 434 -17.98 -1.91 -1.71
CA VAL A 434 -19.39 -1.78 -2.12
C VAL A 434 -20.06 -3.10 -2.50
N ALA A 435 -19.33 -4.05 -3.10
CA ALA A 435 -19.86 -5.36 -3.46
C ALA A 435 -19.72 -6.38 -2.31
N ARG A 436 -18.61 -6.32 -1.56
CA ARG A 436 -18.24 -7.25 -0.49
C ARG A 436 -18.25 -8.71 -0.95
N GLN A 437 -17.62 -8.94 -2.10
CA GLN A 437 -17.55 -10.24 -2.77
C GLN A 437 -16.10 -10.69 -2.95
N SER A 438 -15.88 -12.01 -3.00
CA SER A 438 -14.59 -12.57 -3.41
C SER A 438 -14.32 -12.30 -4.89
N PHE A 439 -13.06 -12.11 -5.27
CA PHE A 439 -12.65 -12.07 -6.68
C PHE A 439 -12.78 -13.44 -7.37
N LYS A 440 -12.90 -14.53 -6.61
CA LYS A 440 -12.95 -15.91 -7.11
C LYS A 440 -14.35 -16.51 -7.11
N GLY A 441 -15.36 -15.78 -6.62
CA GLY A 441 -16.70 -16.34 -6.47
C GLY A 441 -17.79 -15.30 -6.23
N SER A 442 -19.04 -15.76 -6.23
CA SER A 442 -20.23 -14.91 -6.06
C SER A 442 -20.67 -14.72 -4.60
N SER A 443 -19.95 -15.30 -3.64
CA SER A 443 -20.30 -15.19 -2.22
C SER A 443 -20.16 -13.76 -1.73
N THR A 444 -21.18 -13.25 -1.05
CA THR A 444 -21.18 -11.91 -0.46
C THR A 444 -21.16 -12.03 1.06
N LEU A 445 -20.25 -11.32 1.71
CA LEU A 445 -20.17 -11.28 3.17
C LEU A 445 -20.82 -10.01 3.72
N ASN A 446 -21.75 -10.17 4.67
CA ASN A 446 -22.43 -9.09 5.39
C ASN A 446 -22.86 -7.92 4.49
N PRO A 447 -23.91 -8.07 3.68
CA PRO A 447 -24.40 -7.00 2.81
C PRO A 447 -24.73 -5.69 3.54
N SER A 448 -25.06 -5.77 4.85
CA SER A 448 -25.33 -4.60 5.70
C SER A 448 -24.09 -3.74 5.98
N GLU A 449 -22.89 -4.30 5.81
CA GLU A 449 -21.62 -3.60 5.98
C GLU A 449 -21.08 -2.99 4.67
N ARG A 450 -21.89 -2.98 3.60
CA ARG A 450 -21.54 -2.30 2.34
C ARG A 450 -21.46 -0.80 2.54
N LEU A 451 -20.44 -0.21 1.98
CA LEU A 451 -20.40 1.25 1.80
C LEU A 451 -21.17 1.65 0.54
N SER A 452 -21.76 2.82 0.53
CA SER A 452 -22.16 3.46 -0.70
C SER A 452 -20.91 3.83 -1.53
N MET A 453 -21.05 3.96 -2.84
CA MET A 453 -19.94 4.40 -3.71
C MET A 453 -19.40 5.77 -3.27
N TYR A 454 -20.25 6.67 -2.79
CA TYR A 454 -19.83 7.96 -2.25
C TYR A 454 -18.93 7.81 -1.01
N GLU A 455 -19.30 6.95 -0.07
CA GLU A 455 -18.49 6.67 1.14
C GLU A 455 -17.17 6.01 0.76
N ALA A 456 -17.19 5.04 -0.16
CA ALA A 456 -16.01 4.34 -0.64
C ALA A 456 -15.03 5.30 -1.35
N LEU A 457 -15.50 6.12 -2.30
CA LEU A 457 -14.67 7.12 -2.98
C LEU A 457 -14.06 8.12 -1.99
N ARG A 458 -14.82 8.58 -1.00
CA ARG A 458 -14.30 9.51 0.01
C ARG A 458 -13.23 8.90 0.91
N SER A 459 -13.27 7.59 1.15
CA SER A 459 -12.22 6.92 1.93
C SER A 459 -10.86 6.98 1.24
N PHE A 460 -10.82 6.96 -0.10
CA PHE A 460 -9.59 7.08 -0.89
C PHE A 460 -9.27 8.52 -1.35
N THR A 461 -10.13 9.49 -1.12
CA THR A 461 -9.91 10.88 -1.59
C THR A 461 -9.82 11.87 -0.43
N TYR A 462 -10.94 12.17 0.23
CA TYR A 462 -11.00 13.20 1.27
C TYR A 462 -10.43 12.75 2.62
N SER A 463 -10.76 11.53 3.04
CA SER A 463 -10.41 11.02 4.37
C SER A 463 -8.90 10.98 4.64
N PRO A 464 -8.02 10.53 3.71
CA PRO A 464 -6.58 10.56 3.90
C PRO A 464 -6.05 11.99 4.16
N HIS A 465 -6.63 12.99 3.50
CA HIS A 465 -6.23 14.39 3.69
C HIS A 465 -6.70 14.97 5.04
N VAL A 466 -7.78 14.45 5.63
CA VAL A 466 -8.15 14.80 7.00
C VAL A 466 -7.13 14.27 7.99
N ALA A 467 -6.60 13.05 7.75
CA ALA A 467 -5.57 12.45 8.60
C ALA A 467 -4.28 13.30 8.66
N THR A 468 -3.90 13.93 7.55
CA THR A 468 -2.68 14.76 7.45
C THR A 468 -2.92 16.25 7.64
N GLY A 469 -4.19 16.68 7.86
CA GLY A 469 -4.55 18.09 7.98
C GLY A 469 -4.47 18.88 6.67
N THR A 470 -4.39 18.21 5.52
CA THR A 470 -4.30 18.83 4.18
C THR A 470 -5.65 18.96 3.47
N HIS A 471 -6.74 18.50 4.10
CA HIS A 471 -8.10 18.48 3.55
C HIS A 471 -8.69 19.86 3.19
N GLY A 472 -8.11 20.96 3.65
CA GLY A 472 -8.49 22.30 3.20
C GLY A 472 -8.06 22.65 1.77
N ARG A 473 -7.31 21.78 1.09
CA ARG A 473 -6.80 22.00 -0.28
C ARG A 473 -6.84 20.77 -1.18
N ASN A 474 -7.10 19.58 -0.64
CA ASN A 474 -7.02 18.31 -1.35
C ASN A 474 -8.22 17.42 -1.04
N GLY A 475 -8.44 16.44 -1.89
CA GLY A 475 -9.43 15.37 -1.71
C GLY A 475 -10.84 15.71 -2.15
N LEU A 476 -11.09 16.94 -2.63
CA LEU A 476 -12.35 17.40 -3.21
C LEU A 476 -12.07 18.20 -4.48
N LEU A 477 -13.05 18.23 -5.42
CA LEU A 477 -13.02 19.15 -6.56
C LEU A 477 -13.96 20.31 -6.29
N ILE A 478 -13.43 21.32 -5.61
CA ILE A 478 -14.15 22.57 -5.31
C ILE A 478 -13.23 23.78 -5.50
N GLN A 479 -13.81 24.97 -5.56
CA GLN A 479 -13.07 26.20 -5.75
C GLN A 479 -11.94 26.37 -4.72
N SER A 480 -10.76 26.81 -5.17
CA SER A 480 -9.51 27.04 -4.42
C SER A 480 -8.73 25.77 -4.02
N TYR A 481 -9.25 24.58 -4.30
CA TYR A 481 -8.52 23.32 -4.08
C TYR A 481 -7.49 23.07 -5.19
N ASN A 482 -6.51 22.25 -4.89
CA ASN A 482 -5.56 21.76 -5.89
C ASN A 482 -6.32 20.96 -6.96
N ALA A 483 -5.95 21.16 -8.22
CA ALA A 483 -6.54 20.45 -9.33
C ALA A 483 -5.89 19.07 -9.49
N ASN A 484 -6.13 18.19 -8.51
CA ASN A 484 -5.68 16.81 -8.48
C ASN A 484 -6.91 15.92 -8.74
N PHE A 485 -6.97 15.25 -9.89
CA PHE A 485 -8.14 14.49 -10.28
C PHE A 485 -7.80 13.36 -11.23
N THR A 486 -8.74 12.41 -11.34
CA THR A 486 -8.72 11.29 -12.28
C THR A 486 -9.87 11.38 -13.24
N VAL A 487 -9.65 10.92 -14.47
CA VAL A 487 -10.66 10.85 -15.55
C VAL A 487 -10.88 9.38 -15.88
N TRP A 488 -12.14 8.93 -15.85
CA TRP A 488 -12.55 7.54 -16.06
C TRP A 488 -13.55 7.45 -17.19
N ASP A 489 -13.49 6.37 -17.97
CA ASP A 489 -14.38 6.17 -19.11
C ASP A 489 -15.84 6.08 -18.68
N GLU A 490 -16.13 5.42 -17.54
CA GLU A 490 -17.47 5.23 -17.03
C GLU A 490 -17.68 5.85 -15.65
N ASP A 491 -18.95 5.98 -15.27
CA ASP A 491 -19.35 6.58 -13.99
C ASP A 491 -19.47 5.53 -12.89
N PHE A 492 -18.57 5.57 -11.89
CA PHE A 492 -18.60 4.67 -10.73
C PHE A 492 -19.96 4.65 -10.00
N PHE A 493 -20.73 5.73 -10.03
CA PHE A 493 -22.05 5.77 -9.40
C PHE A 493 -23.10 4.93 -10.12
N THR A 494 -22.85 4.55 -11.37
CA THR A 494 -23.76 3.73 -12.19
C THR A 494 -23.31 2.27 -12.29
N LEU A 495 -22.04 1.98 -12.02
CA LEU A 495 -21.46 0.64 -12.10
C LEU A 495 -21.85 -0.23 -10.90
N GLN A 496 -22.00 -1.54 -11.14
CA GLN A 496 -22.34 -2.51 -10.11
C GLN A 496 -21.48 -3.78 -10.25
N GLY A 497 -21.20 -4.42 -9.10
CA GLY A 497 -20.45 -5.68 -9.08
C GLY A 497 -19.13 -5.59 -9.85
N GLU A 498 -18.87 -6.56 -10.70
CA GLU A 498 -17.61 -6.70 -11.45
C GLU A 498 -17.38 -5.57 -12.49
N ASP A 499 -18.43 -4.85 -12.92
CA ASP A 499 -18.27 -3.73 -13.86
C ASP A 499 -17.34 -2.65 -13.29
N ILE A 500 -17.29 -2.51 -11.96
CA ILE A 500 -16.36 -1.61 -11.26
C ILE A 500 -14.90 -1.94 -11.61
N LEU A 501 -14.57 -3.23 -11.71
CA LEU A 501 -13.21 -3.72 -11.98
C LEU A 501 -12.76 -3.44 -13.43
N HIS A 502 -13.72 -3.26 -14.33
CA HIS A 502 -13.47 -3.06 -15.76
C HIS A 502 -13.44 -1.58 -16.18
N ASN A 503 -13.82 -0.65 -15.28
CA ASN A 503 -13.77 0.76 -15.60
C ASN A 503 -12.33 1.21 -15.89
N ARG A 504 -12.10 1.89 -17.02
CA ARG A 504 -10.78 2.27 -17.47
C ARG A 504 -10.43 3.68 -17.00
N LEU A 505 -9.25 3.82 -16.41
CA LEU A 505 -8.63 5.12 -16.13
C LEU A 505 -8.08 5.71 -17.44
N ALA A 506 -8.58 6.87 -17.83
CA ALA A 506 -8.11 7.59 -19.01
C ALA A 506 -6.94 8.54 -18.69
N MET A 507 -6.99 9.19 -17.51
CA MET A 507 -5.98 10.20 -17.17
C MET A 507 -5.88 10.39 -15.66
N THR A 508 -4.65 10.67 -15.18
CA THR A 508 -4.37 11.17 -13.82
C THR A 508 -3.74 12.55 -13.92
N VAL A 509 -4.30 13.51 -13.21
CA VAL A 509 -3.90 14.92 -13.25
C VAL A 509 -3.47 15.38 -11.87
N VAL A 510 -2.29 16.01 -11.77
CA VAL A 510 -1.77 16.62 -10.55
C VAL A 510 -1.49 18.10 -10.80
N GLU A 511 -2.01 18.96 -9.92
CA GLU A 511 -1.84 20.41 -10.02
C GLU A 511 -2.22 20.93 -11.43
N GLY A 512 -3.29 20.33 -12.02
CA GLY A 512 -3.82 20.69 -13.33
C GLY A 512 -3.03 20.18 -14.53
N LYS A 513 -2.00 19.35 -14.33
CA LYS A 513 -1.16 18.77 -15.38
C LYS A 513 -1.31 17.26 -15.42
N PRO A 514 -1.50 16.63 -16.58
CA PRO A 514 -1.46 15.19 -16.71
C PRO A 514 -0.10 14.63 -16.24
N VAL A 515 -0.15 13.60 -15.40
CA VAL A 515 1.00 12.78 -14.98
C VAL A 515 0.92 11.36 -15.52
N TYR A 516 -0.27 10.97 -15.96
CA TYR A 516 -0.53 9.72 -16.66
C TYR A 516 -1.68 9.92 -17.66
N GLU A 517 -1.51 9.40 -18.86
CA GLU A 517 -2.55 9.28 -19.89
C GLU A 517 -2.54 7.87 -20.47
N ALA A 518 -3.69 7.21 -20.48
CA ALA A 518 -3.80 5.89 -21.07
C ALA A 518 -3.64 5.97 -22.59
N GLU A 519 -2.87 5.04 -23.15
CA GLU A 519 -2.75 4.92 -24.61
C GLU A 519 -4.13 4.75 -25.27
N VAL A 520 -4.38 5.52 -26.32
CA VAL A 520 -5.59 5.38 -27.12
C VAL A 520 -5.45 4.08 -27.92
N VAL A 521 -6.16 3.04 -27.51
CA VAL A 521 -6.28 1.83 -28.34
C VAL A 521 -7.10 2.22 -29.57
N THR A 522 -6.45 2.57 -30.67
CA THR A 522 -7.09 2.68 -31.98
C THR A 522 -7.52 1.29 -32.40
N SER A 523 -8.83 1.00 -32.28
CA SER A 523 -9.49 -0.22 -32.77
C SER A 523 -9.42 -0.31 -34.29
#